data_b31900f35b0d2f4237d945920b32d886
#
_entry.id   b31900f35b0d2f4237d945920b32d886
#
_cell.length_a   1.000
_cell.length_b   1.000
_cell.length_c   1.000
_cell.angle_alpha   90.00
_cell.angle_beta   90.00
_cell.angle_gamma   90.00
#
_symmetry.space_group_name_H-M   'P 1'
#
loop_
_entity.id
_entity.type
_entity.pdbx_description
1 polymer ?
#
loop_
_entity_poly.entity_id
_entity_poly.type
_entity_poly.pdbx_seq_one_letter_code
_entity_poly.pdbx_strand_id
1 'polypeptide(L)'
;AGSGKIVNLYSYIKLLANTYINRFRLVLEQETVEMKLGFTRGIQLGIKVVDNNRNPIENVPVHCYIDENDKGSFALTDAAGNCIFPVPKVTDDQPIQYINFEVNKDVMIESVQLFGVLPQIQVQSTLKIIPPKIFIQISENNLGEATANPYIQPVIMEFFSQHFSANFVDNNDADLIISGTVNTRSNSDTANDFGIYQVFGDVTITISNGETGEEILKKSFNKVQGSDFQSNKEAANQSLKKMSEKITEDFLPEIIELIKEK
;
A
#
# COMPACT_ATOMS: atom_id res chain seq x y z
N ALA A 1 -22.99 -47.77 47.65
CA ALA A 1 -23.83 -46.76 47.08
C ALA A 1 -22.95 -45.67 46.55
N GLY A 2 -22.69 -45.62 45.22
CA GLY A 2 -21.94 -44.56 44.54
C GLY A 2 -22.83 -43.33 44.45
N SER A 3 -22.42 -42.23 45.06
CA SER A 3 -23.05 -40.92 44.83
C SER A 3 -22.73 -40.47 43.42
N GLY A 4 -23.59 -40.82 42.46
CA GLY A 4 -23.50 -40.31 41.12
C GLY A 4 -23.74 -38.80 41.16
N LYS A 5 -22.69 -37.99 40.91
CA LYS A 5 -22.81 -36.56 40.72
C LYS A 5 -23.61 -36.33 39.42
N ILE A 6 -24.82 -35.82 39.53
CA ILE A 6 -25.58 -35.39 38.35
C ILE A 6 -24.87 -34.16 37.81
N VAL A 7 -24.14 -34.32 36.70
CA VAL A 7 -23.49 -33.23 36.00
C VAL A 7 -24.45 -32.78 34.89
N ASN A 8 -24.73 -31.47 34.86
CA ASN A 8 -25.47 -30.90 33.74
C ASN A 8 -24.68 -31.11 32.46
N LEU A 9 -25.25 -31.83 31.50
CA LEU A 9 -24.61 -32.19 30.23
C LEU A 9 -24.07 -30.93 29.49
N TYR A 10 -24.84 -29.87 29.47
CA TYR A 10 -24.42 -28.60 28.87
C TYR A 10 -23.15 -28.04 29.53
N SER A 11 -23.12 -27.97 30.85
CA SER A 11 -21.96 -27.48 31.59
C SER A 11 -20.72 -28.37 31.38
N TYR A 12 -20.92 -29.69 31.26
CA TYR A 12 -19.83 -30.62 30.97
C TYR A 12 -19.27 -30.44 29.56
N ILE A 13 -20.12 -30.33 28.53
CA ILE A 13 -19.69 -30.10 27.15
C ILE A 13 -19.01 -28.75 27.03
N LYS A 14 -19.53 -27.66 27.65
CA LYS A 14 -18.89 -26.36 27.71
C LYS A 14 -17.50 -26.41 28.35
N LEU A 15 -17.34 -27.18 29.43
CA LEU A 15 -16.04 -27.37 30.06
C LEU A 15 -15.05 -28.10 29.11
N LEU A 16 -15.50 -29.12 28.40
CA LEU A 16 -14.69 -29.81 27.39
C LEU A 16 -14.26 -28.89 26.25
N ALA A 17 -15.20 -28.09 25.69
CA ALA A 17 -14.91 -27.13 24.65
C ALA A 17 -13.89 -26.07 25.10
N ASN A 18 -14.07 -25.51 26.30
CA ASN A 18 -13.10 -24.57 26.88
C ASN A 18 -11.73 -25.23 27.10
N THR A 19 -11.68 -26.46 27.61
CA THR A 19 -10.43 -27.19 27.82
C THR A 19 -9.73 -27.47 26.50
N TYR A 20 -10.50 -27.82 25.47
CA TYR A 20 -9.97 -28.06 24.12
C TYR A 20 -9.38 -26.79 23.49
N ILE A 21 -10.12 -25.69 23.54
CA ILE A 21 -9.67 -24.40 22.99
C ILE A 21 -8.44 -23.87 23.74
N ASN A 22 -8.45 -23.93 25.07
CA ASN A 22 -7.35 -23.43 25.91
C ASN A 22 -6.02 -24.17 25.75
N ARG A 23 -5.99 -25.30 25.03
CA ARG A 23 -4.73 -25.98 24.71
C ARG A 23 -3.95 -25.35 23.57
N PHE A 24 -4.58 -24.53 22.71
CA PHE A 24 -3.90 -23.90 21.59
C PHE A 24 -3.05 -22.71 22.04
N ARG A 25 -1.89 -22.60 21.44
CA ARG A 25 -0.97 -21.46 21.51
C ARG A 25 -0.58 -21.07 20.11
N LEU A 26 -0.75 -19.79 19.79
CA LEU A 26 -0.26 -19.21 18.55
C LEU A 26 1.16 -18.69 18.77
N VAL A 27 2.08 -19.04 17.91
CA VAL A 27 3.49 -18.63 17.95
C VAL A 27 3.82 -17.94 16.64
N LEU A 28 4.16 -16.66 16.70
CA LEU A 28 4.58 -15.87 15.55
C LEU A 28 5.99 -16.27 15.10
N GLU A 29 6.23 -16.37 13.81
CA GLU A 29 7.59 -16.46 13.26
C GLU A 29 8.27 -15.08 13.25
N GLN A 30 7.48 -14.01 13.09
CA GLN A 30 7.95 -12.64 13.09
C GLN A 30 7.05 -11.76 13.96
N GLU A 31 7.63 -11.16 15.00
CA GLU A 31 6.91 -10.25 15.91
C GLU A 31 6.72 -8.86 15.27
N THR A 32 7.60 -8.48 14.35
CA THR A 32 7.57 -7.21 13.62
C THR A 32 7.85 -7.43 12.15
N VAL A 33 7.04 -6.81 11.31
CA VAL A 33 7.18 -6.78 9.85
C VAL A 33 7.29 -5.34 9.39
N GLU A 34 8.19 -5.06 8.47
CA GLU A 34 8.35 -3.74 7.87
C GLU A 34 7.86 -3.78 6.42
N MET A 35 7.01 -2.82 6.06
CA MET A 35 6.47 -2.68 4.71
C MET A 35 6.52 -1.23 4.24
N LYS A 36 6.78 -1.04 2.96
CA LYS A 36 6.68 0.28 2.30
C LYS A 36 5.29 0.43 1.73
N LEU A 37 4.65 1.55 2.05
CA LEU A 37 3.27 1.83 1.64
C LEU A 37 3.12 1.67 0.13
N GLY A 38 2.26 0.74 -0.27
CA GLY A 38 1.88 0.49 -1.66
C GLY A 38 2.95 -0.16 -2.56
N PHE A 39 4.19 -0.36 -2.11
CA PHE A 39 5.30 -0.78 -2.96
C PHE A 39 5.93 -2.12 -2.57
N THR A 40 5.65 -2.63 -1.38
CA THR A 40 6.13 -3.94 -0.96
C THR A 40 5.14 -5.02 -1.37
N ARG A 41 5.62 -6.04 -2.08
CA ARG A 41 4.83 -7.19 -2.54
C ARG A 41 5.40 -8.49 -1.98
N GLY A 42 4.50 -9.48 -1.83
CA GLY A 42 4.92 -10.86 -1.62
C GLY A 42 5.45 -11.21 -0.24
N ILE A 43 5.30 -10.34 0.76
CA ILE A 43 5.62 -10.72 2.13
C ILE A 43 4.63 -11.76 2.60
N GLN A 44 5.16 -12.85 3.13
CA GLN A 44 4.37 -13.91 3.76
C GLN A 44 4.70 -13.95 5.25
N LEU A 45 3.68 -14.15 6.06
CA LEU A 45 3.78 -14.33 7.51
C LEU A 45 3.48 -15.76 7.89
N GLY A 46 4.44 -16.37 8.55
CA GLY A 46 4.28 -17.67 9.17
C GLY A 46 3.74 -17.55 10.59
N ILE A 47 2.78 -18.41 10.92
CA ILE A 47 2.33 -18.63 12.29
C ILE A 47 2.28 -20.12 12.57
N LYS A 48 2.62 -20.51 13.79
CA LYS A 48 2.60 -21.89 14.26
C LYS A 48 1.58 -22.05 15.38
N VAL A 49 0.80 -23.12 15.29
CA VAL A 49 -0.11 -23.51 16.36
C VAL A 49 0.46 -24.72 17.08
N VAL A 50 0.60 -24.60 18.41
CA VAL A 50 1.14 -25.65 19.27
C VAL A 50 0.24 -25.86 20.50
N ASP A 51 0.38 -27.02 21.15
CA ASP A 51 -0.22 -27.26 22.45
C ASP A 51 0.61 -26.66 23.60
N ASN A 52 0.14 -26.83 24.82
CA ASN A 52 0.82 -26.37 26.04
C ASN A 52 2.20 -27.03 26.26
N ASN A 53 2.50 -28.17 25.61
CA ASN A 53 3.77 -28.86 25.63
C ASN A 53 4.66 -28.51 24.41
N ARG A 54 4.23 -27.55 23.59
CA ARG A 54 4.86 -27.13 22.35
C ARG A 54 4.82 -28.17 21.21
N ASN A 55 3.95 -29.17 21.29
CA ASN A 55 3.72 -30.06 20.17
C ASN A 55 2.88 -29.37 19.11
N PRO A 56 3.20 -29.56 17.82
CA PRO A 56 2.44 -28.96 16.71
C PRO A 56 1.02 -29.53 16.66
N ILE A 57 0.05 -28.70 16.25
CA ILE A 57 -1.34 -29.10 16.08
C ILE A 57 -1.75 -28.84 14.64
N GLU A 58 -2.14 -29.91 13.95
CA GLU A 58 -2.61 -29.90 12.57
C GLU A 58 -4.10 -29.55 12.48
N ASN A 59 -4.52 -29.04 11.30
CA ASN A 59 -5.92 -28.76 10.95
C ASN A 59 -6.61 -27.74 11.87
N VAL A 60 -5.85 -26.81 12.47
CA VAL A 60 -6.42 -25.69 13.22
C VAL A 60 -6.71 -24.53 12.26
N PRO A 61 -7.97 -24.08 12.16
CA PRO A 61 -8.29 -22.92 11.34
C PRO A 61 -7.81 -21.63 12.01
N VAL A 62 -6.94 -20.90 11.31
CA VAL A 62 -6.42 -19.61 11.74
C VAL A 62 -6.95 -18.53 10.79
N HIS A 63 -7.38 -17.42 11.36
CA HIS A 63 -7.79 -16.21 10.67
C HIS A 63 -6.73 -15.13 10.84
N CYS A 64 -6.37 -14.46 9.75
CA CYS A 64 -5.41 -13.34 9.70
C CYS A 64 -6.09 -12.11 9.12
N TYR A 65 -6.04 -10.97 9.83
CA TYR A 65 -6.63 -9.70 9.39
C TYR A 65 -5.87 -8.51 9.98
N ILE A 66 -5.95 -7.33 9.33
CA ILE A 66 -5.39 -6.08 9.84
C ILE A 66 -6.47 -5.31 10.61
N ASP A 67 -7.61 -5.06 10.01
CA ASP A 67 -8.74 -4.37 10.60
C ASP A 67 -9.89 -5.36 10.84
N GLU A 68 -10.67 -5.17 11.92
CA GLU A 68 -11.84 -6.00 12.23
C GLU A 68 -12.91 -5.96 11.11
N ASN A 69 -12.94 -4.92 10.30
CA ASN A 69 -13.81 -4.81 9.12
C ASN A 69 -13.26 -5.51 7.87
N ASP A 70 -11.99 -5.94 7.90
CA ASP A 70 -11.37 -6.71 6.83
C ASP A 70 -11.87 -8.16 6.89
N LYS A 71 -12.23 -8.74 5.73
CA LYS A 71 -12.57 -10.16 5.65
C LYS A 71 -11.39 -11.06 6.00
N GLY A 72 -10.18 -10.54 5.91
CA GLY A 72 -8.94 -11.25 6.19
C GLY A 72 -8.74 -12.49 5.33
N SER A 73 -7.80 -13.31 5.75
CA SER A 73 -7.45 -14.58 5.12
C SER A 73 -7.58 -15.73 6.12
N PHE A 74 -7.98 -16.92 5.64
CA PHE A 74 -8.09 -18.12 6.44
C PHE A 74 -7.16 -19.21 5.93
N ALA A 75 -6.51 -19.93 6.84
CA ALA A 75 -5.72 -21.09 6.52
C ALA A 75 -5.84 -22.17 7.61
N LEU A 76 -5.64 -23.43 7.22
CA LEU A 76 -5.50 -24.54 8.17
C LEU A 76 -4.03 -24.82 8.42
N THR A 77 -3.67 -25.14 9.65
CA THR A 77 -2.31 -25.59 9.97
C THR A 77 -2.00 -26.94 9.34
N ASP A 78 -0.77 -27.09 8.87
CA ASP A 78 -0.21 -28.35 8.37
C ASP A 78 0.18 -29.32 9.51
N ALA A 79 0.73 -30.50 9.16
CA ALA A 79 1.18 -31.50 10.11
C ALA A 79 2.31 -31.00 11.06
N ALA A 80 3.05 -29.96 10.68
CA ALA A 80 4.05 -29.31 11.52
C ALA A 80 3.45 -28.15 12.35
N GLY A 81 2.14 -27.93 12.27
CA GLY A 81 1.40 -26.89 12.95
C GLY A 81 1.53 -25.50 12.31
N ASN A 82 2.09 -25.39 11.12
CA ASN A 82 2.34 -24.11 10.47
C ASN A 82 1.20 -23.74 9.52
N CYS A 83 0.93 -22.44 9.39
CA CYS A 83 0.19 -21.84 8.29
C CYS A 83 0.85 -20.53 7.88
N ILE A 84 0.69 -20.19 6.61
CA ILE A 84 1.33 -19.03 5.96
C ILE A 84 0.23 -18.13 5.39
N PHE A 85 0.35 -16.84 5.65
CA PHE A 85 -0.57 -15.82 5.17
C PHE A 85 0.17 -14.80 4.32
N PRO A 86 -0.36 -14.43 3.15
CA PRO A 86 0.11 -13.23 2.48
C PRO A 86 -0.23 -12.03 3.36
N VAL A 87 0.73 -11.12 3.55
CA VAL A 87 0.43 -9.84 4.19
C VAL A 87 -0.48 -9.07 3.24
N PRO A 88 -1.65 -8.62 3.70
CA PRO A 88 -2.52 -7.80 2.87
C PRO A 88 -1.81 -6.51 2.48
N LYS A 89 -2.17 -5.97 1.34
CA LYS A 89 -1.64 -4.69 0.88
C LYS A 89 -2.04 -3.59 1.86
N VAL A 90 -1.04 -2.86 2.34
CA VAL A 90 -1.27 -1.73 3.24
C VAL A 90 -1.70 -0.51 2.43
N THR A 91 -2.86 0.00 2.73
CA THR A 91 -3.43 1.22 2.13
C THR A 91 -3.55 2.38 3.10
N ASP A 92 -3.32 2.13 4.39
CA ASP A 92 -3.34 3.12 5.46
C ASP A 92 -1.91 3.60 5.72
N ASP A 93 -1.72 4.90 5.90
CA ASP A 93 -0.44 5.56 6.15
C ASP A 93 -0.04 5.61 7.63
N GLN A 94 -0.82 5.02 8.52
CA GLN A 94 -0.48 4.96 9.94
C GLN A 94 0.86 4.23 10.13
N PRO A 95 1.84 4.85 10.84
CA PRO A 95 3.20 4.30 10.96
C PRO A 95 3.26 2.92 11.62
N ILE A 96 2.30 2.61 12.49
CA ILE A 96 2.22 1.34 13.21
C ILE A 96 0.80 0.80 13.07
N GLN A 97 0.71 -0.42 12.56
CA GLN A 97 -0.53 -1.17 12.46
C GLN A 97 -0.32 -2.56 13.08
N TYR A 98 -1.39 -3.31 13.26
CA TYR A 98 -1.33 -4.64 13.85
C TYR A 98 -1.96 -5.67 12.93
N ILE A 99 -1.23 -6.76 12.69
CA ILE A 99 -1.75 -7.94 12.01
C ILE A 99 -2.21 -8.92 13.09
N ASN A 100 -3.49 -9.21 13.09
CA ASN A 100 -4.12 -10.07 14.08
C ASN A 100 -4.19 -11.50 13.55
N PHE A 101 -3.85 -12.45 14.40
CA PHE A 101 -4.04 -13.87 14.14
C PHE A 101 -4.90 -14.44 15.23
N GLU A 102 -5.94 -15.16 14.87
CA GLU A 102 -6.81 -15.81 15.84
C GLU A 102 -7.21 -17.22 15.40
N VAL A 103 -7.44 -18.09 16.35
CA VAL A 103 -8.05 -19.41 16.09
C VAL A 103 -9.53 -19.21 15.79
N ASN A 104 -9.96 -19.59 14.58
CA ASN A 104 -11.36 -19.48 14.18
C ASN A 104 -12.20 -20.60 14.82
N LYS A 105 -12.80 -20.28 15.95
CA LYS A 105 -13.61 -21.21 16.74
C LYS A 105 -14.90 -21.62 16.04
N ASP A 106 -15.46 -20.73 15.21
CA ASP A 106 -16.74 -20.96 14.54
C ASP A 106 -16.64 -22.05 13.46
N VAL A 107 -15.45 -22.22 12.88
CA VAL A 107 -15.15 -23.32 11.95
C VAL A 107 -14.87 -24.63 12.70
N MET A 108 -14.26 -24.55 13.89
CA MET A 108 -13.87 -25.74 14.67
C MET A 108 -15.03 -26.41 15.39
N ILE A 109 -16.02 -25.64 15.81
CA ILE A 109 -17.10 -26.13 16.66
C ILE A 109 -18.43 -25.73 16.01
N GLU A 110 -19.15 -26.72 15.46
CA GLU A 110 -20.51 -26.51 15.01
C GLU A 110 -21.38 -26.00 16.17
N SER A 111 -22.15 -24.96 15.90
CA SER A 111 -23.04 -24.34 16.88
C SER A 111 -22.32 -23.78 18.12
N VAL A 112 -21.15 -23.15 17.89
CA VAL A 112 -20.36 -22.46 18.94
C VAL A 112 -21.21 -21.57 19.83
N GLN A 113 -22.25 -20.97 19.26
CA GLN A 113 -23.23 -20.11 19.95
C GLN A 113 -23.92 -20.81 21.14
N LEU A 114 -24.04 -22.13 21.10
CA LEU A 114 -24.63 -22.92 22.20
C LEU A 114 -23.73 -22.97 23.44
N PHE A 115 -22.43 -22.68 23.25
CA PHE A 115 -21.47 -22.75 24.37
C PHE A 115 -21.23 -21.41 25.05
N GLY A 116 -21.87 -20.34 24.58
CA GLY A 116 -21.65 -18.98 25.06
C GLY A 116 -20.25 -18.47 24.71
N VAL A 117 -19.68 -17.58 25.52
CA VAL A 117 -18.36 -17.02 25.25
C VAL A 117 -17.27 -18.06 25.48
N LEU A 118 -16.61 -18.51 24.43
CA LEU A 118 -15.40 -19.31 24.47
C LEU A 118 -14.16 -18.41 24.53
N PRO A 119 -13.05 -18.87 25.12
CA PRO A 119 -11.79 -18.11 25.13
C PRO A 119 -11.35 -17.74 23.73
N GLN A 120 -10.88 -16.52 23.57
CA GLN A 120 -10.24 -16.07 22.32
C GLN A 120 -8.75 -16.38 22.40
N ILE A 121 -8.24 -17.07 21.39
CA ILE A 121 -6.82 -17.37 21.24
C ILE A 121 -6.33 -16.52 20.10
N GLN A 122 -5.62 -15.46 20.43
CA GLN A 122 -5.11 -14.47 19.45
C GLN A 122 -3.68 -14.06 19.80
N VAL A 123 -2.98 -13.60 18.76
CA VAL A 123 -1.67 -12.95 18.86
C VAL A 123 -1.59 -11.87 17.78
N GLN A 124 -0.76 -10.85 18.01
CA GLN A 124 -0.59 -9.74 17.09
C GLN A 124 0.88 -9.61 16.68
N SER A 125 1.11 -9.43 15.38
CA SER A 125 2.39 -8.98 14.83
C SER A 125 2.31 -7.46 14.58
N THR A 126 3.38 -6.75 14.90
CA THR A 126 3.48 -5.32 14.62
C THR A 126 3.87 -5.09 13.17
N LEU A 127 3.06 -4.35 12.42
CA LEU A 127 3.35 -3.91 11.07
C LEU A 127 3.84 -2.46 11.11
N LYS A 128 5.11 -2.24 10.76
CA LYS A 128 5.70 -0.91 10.62
C LYS A 128 5.63 -0.46 9.17
N ILE A 129 5.00 0.67 8.94
CA ILE A 129 4.95 1.31 7.63
C ILE A 129 6.16 2.22 7.49
N ILE A 130 6.99 1.90 6.49
CA ILE A 130 8.19 2.67 6.17
C ILE A 130 7.89 3.57 4.97
N PRO A 131 8.16 4.88 5.07
CA PRO A 131 8.03 5.78 3.93
C PRO A 131 8.89 5.33 2.75
N PRO A 132 8.36 5.36 1.51
CA PRO A 132 9.15 5.02 0.34
C PRO A 132 10.25 6.06 0.08
N LYS A 133 11.37 5.61 -0.44
CA LYS A 133 12.47 6.43 -0.91
C LYS A 133 12.29 6.73 -2.39
N ILE A 134 12.25 7.98 -2.78
CA ILE A 134 11.95 8.41 -4.15
C ILE A 134 13.07 9.27 -4.69
N PHE A 135 13.54 8.93 -5.89
CA PHE A 135 14.41 9.76 -6.70
C PHE A 135 13.62 10.41 -7.82
N ILE A 136 13.76 11.75 -7.98
CA ILE A 136 13.07 12.51 -9.05
C ILE A 136 14.10 13.15 -9.96
N GLN A 137 13.98 12.86 -11.24
CA GLN A 137 14.82 13.42 -12.30
C GLN A 137 13.95 13.90 -13.46
N ILE A 138 13.51 15.14 -13.40
CA ILE A 138 12.68 15.77 -14.43
C ILE A 138 13.45 16.91 -15.07
N SER A 139 13.62 16.85 -16.39
CA SER A 139 14.21 17.93 -17.17
C SER A 139 13.09 18.84 -17.71
N GLU A 140 13.04 20.09 -17.24
CA GLU A 140 12.05 21.07 -17.69
C GLU A 140 12.72 22.17 -18.50
N ASN A 141 12.34 22.27 -19.78
CA ASN A 141 12.84 23.26 -20.69
C ASN A 141 11.70 24.20 -21.17
N ASN A 142 11.91 25.49 -21.04
CA ASN A 142 11.00 26.51 -21.48
C ASN A 142 11.58 27.21 -22.73
N LEU A 143 10.97 26.98 -23.91
CA LEU A 143 11.43 27.52 -25.20
C LEU A 143 12.90 27.18 -25.50
N GLY A 144 13.34 25.96 -25.14
CA GLY A 144 14.70 25.48 -25.37
C GLY A 144 15.71 25.78 -24.25
N GLU A 145 15.33 26.57 -23.26
CA GLU A 145 16.18 26.87 -22.09
C GLU A 145 15.74 26.13 -20.86
N ALA A 146 16.68 25.66 -20.04
CA ALA A 146 16.36 25.02 -18.79
C ALA A 146 15.61 25.97 -17.84
N THR A 147 14.51 25.50 -17.25
CA THR A 147 13.67 26.30 -16.37
C THR A 147 14.34 26.47 -15.01
N ALA A 148 14.60 27.72 -14.60
CA ALA A 148 15.17 28.02 -13.28
C ALA A 148 14.21 27.68 -12.13
N ASN A 149 12.90 27.78 -12.36
CA ASN A 149 11.84 27.47 -11.43
C ASN A 149 10.95 26.38 -12.04
N PRO A 150 11.16 25.09 -11.72
CA PRO A 150 10.37 24.01 -12.28
C PRO A 150 8.91 24.07 -11.82
N TYR A 151 7.99 23.66 -12.69
CA TYR A 151 6.55 23.61 -12.44
C TYR A 151 6.06 22.21 -12.06
N ILE A 152 6.68 21.19 -12.62
CA ILE A 152 6.20 19.79 -12.55
C ILE A 152 6.80 19.06 -11.34
N GLN A 153 8.12 19.18 -11.16
CA GLN A 153 8.83 18.49 -10.08
C GLN A 153 8.24 18.82 -8.69
N PRO A 154 7.97 20.10 -8.32
CA PRO A 154 7.42 20.42 -7.00
C PRO A 154 6.05 19.79 -6.73
N VAL A 155 5.19 19.73 -7.75
CA VAL A 155 3.83 19.14 -7.63
C VAL A 155 3.91 17.63 -7.36
N ILE A 156 4.83 16.95 -8.04
CA ILE A 156 5.07 15.52 -7.80
C ILE A 156 5.65 15.31 -6.39
N MET A 157 6.61 16.13 -5.98
CA MET A 157 7.18 16.04 -4.61
C MET A 157 6.12 16.27 -3.54
N GLU A 158 5.27 17.27 -3.73
CA GLU A 158 4.18 17.56 -2.79
C GLU A 158 3.21 16.37 -2.68
N PHE A 159 2.80 15.81 -3.80
CA PHE A 159 1.91 14.65 -3.83
C PHE A 159 2.48 13.44 -3.06
N PHE A 160 3.72 13.07 -3.35
CA PHE A 160 4.34 11.92 -2.66
C PHE A 160 4.63 12.20 -1.18
N SER A 161 4.91 13.44 -0.81
CA SER A 161 5.04 13.83 0.59
C SER A 161 3.71 13.72 1.34
N GLN A 162 2.61 14.18 0.73
CA GLN A 162 1.29 14.21 1.37
C GLN A 162 0.65 12.83 1.48
N HIS A 163 0.78 12.00 0.42
CA HIS A 163 0.07 10.72 0.36
C HIS A 163 0.89 9.52 0.83
N PHE A 164 2.22 9.63 0.86
CA PHE A 164 3.11 8.50 1.17
C PHE A 164 4.17 8.84 2.21
N SER A 165 4.18 10.06 2.74
CA SER A 165 5.25 10.56 3.63
C SER A 165 6.65 10.31 3.09
N ALA A 166 6.81 10.34 1.74
CA ALA A 166 7.98 9.88 1.03
C ALA A 166 9.26 10.63 1.40
N ASN A 167 10.38 9.91 1.42
CA ASN A 167 11.72 10.47 1.57
C ASN A 167 12.35 10.62 0.19
N PHE A 168 12.84 11.83 -0.14
CA PHE A 168 13.55 12.07 -1.39
C PHE A 168 15.04 11.81 -1.21
N VAL A 169 15.60 11.00 -2.10
CA VAL A 169 16.96 10.46 -2.00
C VAL A 169 17.69 10.52 -3.35
N ASP A 170 18.97 10.16 -3.37
CA ASP A 170 19.71 9.96 -4.61
C ASP A 170 19.34 8.63 -5.28
N ASN A 171 19.63 8.52 -6.59
CA ASN A 171 19.19 7.40 -7.43
C ASN A 171 19.54 6.01 -6.86
N ASN A 172 20.71 5.85 -6.28
CA ASN A 172 21.22 4.53 -5.82
C ASN A 172 20.43 3.93 -4.64
N ASP A 173 19.70 4.75 -3.90
CA ASP A 173 18.96 4.37 -2.69
C ASP A 173 17.45 4.39 -2.88
N ALA A 174 16.99 4.69 -4.10
CA ALA A 174 15.58 4.91 -4.37
C ALA A 174 14.80 3.58 -4.51
N ASP A 175 13.62 3.54 -3.93
CA ASP A 175 12.61 2.48 -4.15
C ASP A 175 11.84 2.74 -5.45
N LEU A 176 11.64 4.01 -5.77
CA LEU A 176 11.02 4.49 -7.00
C LEU A 176 11.87 5.56 -7.66
N ILE A 177 11.94 5.48 -8.97
CA ILE A 177 12.56 6.50 -9.82
C ILE A 177 11.46 7.16 -10.65
N ILE A 178 11.32 8.48 -10.50
CA ILE A 178 10.41 9.29 -11.31
C ILE A 178 11.27 10.10 -12.27
N SER A 179 11.22 9.74 -13.53
CA SER A 179 11.94 10.44 -14.59
C SER A 179 10.98 11.13 -15.55
N GLY A 180 11.40 12.23 -16.15
CA GLY A 180 10.53 12.93 -17.08
C GLY A 180 11.22 13.99 -17.90
N THR A 181 10.54 14.38 -18.97
CA THR A 181 10.93 15.50 -19.83
C THR A 181 9.74 16.41 -20.07
N VAL A 182 9.96 17.69 -19.94
CA VAL A 182 8.99 18.76 -20.19
C VAL A 182 9.61 19.75 -21.14
N ASN A 183 8.95 20.01 -22.24
CA ASN A 183 9.44 20.94 -23.24
C ASN A 183 8.31 21.85 -23.75
N THR A 184 8.59 23.12 -23.89
CA THR A 184 7.70 24.06 -24.59
C THR A 184 8.30 24.52 -25.89
N ARG A 185 7.45 24.79 -26.89
CA ARG A 185 7.84 25.34 -28.19
C ARG A 185 6.84 26.38 -28.65
N SER A 186 7.33 27.49 -29.19
CA SER A 186 6.47 28.51 -29.81
C SER A 186 5.88 28.02 -31.13
N ASN A 187 4.68 28.46 -31.43
CA ASN A 187 4.07 28.25 -32.74
C ASN A 187 4.64 29.25 -33.78
N SER A 188 4.99 30.45 -33.31
CA SER A 188 5.56 31.53 -34.09
C SER A 188 6.37 32.46 -33.18
N ASP A 189 7.35 33.18 -33.75
CA ASP A 189 8.11 34.18 -33.00
C ASP A 189 7.31 35.49 -32.78
N THR A 190 6.21 35.67 -33.55
CA THR A 190 5.33 36.86 -33.46
C THR A 190 3.93 36.45 -33.01
N ALA A 191 3.21 37.39 -32.41
CA ALA A 191 1.80 37.24 -32.15
C ALA A 191 0.99 37.02 -33.42
N ASN A 192 -0.14 36.30 -33.31
CA ASN A 192 -1.10 36.12 -34.38
C ASN A 192 -1.88 37.44 -34.68
N ASP A 193 -2.79 37.42 -35.66
CA ASP A 193 -3.60 38.57 -36.08
C ASP A 193 -4.46 39.19 -34.94
N PHE A 194 -4.64 38.47 -33.83
CA PHE A 194 -5.35 38.92 -32.66
C PHE A 194 -4.41 39.42 -31.54
N GLY A 195 -3.11 39.50 -31.79
CA GLY A 195 -2.12 39.90 -30.81
C GLY A 195 -1.78 38.83 -29.77
N ILE A 196 -2.09 37.55 -30.04
CA ILE A 196 -1.91 36.45 -29.11
C ILE A 196 -0.67 35.64 -29.51
N TYR A 197 0.24 35.45 -28.55
CA TYR A 197 1.33 34.47 -28.62
C TYR A 197 0.80 33.09 -28.23
N GLN A 198 1.21 32.03 -28.95
CA GLN A 198 0.79 30.68 -28.75
C GLN A 198 1.99 29.73 -28.58
N VAL A 199 2.00 28.96 -27.52
CA VAL A 199 3.04 27.99 -27.20
C VAL A 199 2.39 26.65 -26.92
N PHE A 200 3.03 25.58 -27.35
CA PHE A 200 2.63 24.21 -27.06
C PHE A 200 3.67 23.54 -26.15
N GLY A 201 3.19 22.86 -25.14
CA GLY A 201 4.01 22.06 -24.22
C GLY A 201 3.75 20.56 -24.40
N ASP A 202 4.80 19.81 -24.25
CA ASP A 202 4.76 18.34 -24.19
C ASP A 202 5.44 17.89 -22.90
N VAL A 203 4.82 16.95 -22.16
CA VAL A 203 5.38 16.35 -20.97
C VAL A 203 5.25 14.84 -21.03
N THR A 204 6.31 14.15 -20.66
CA THR A 204 6.31 12.69 -20.46
C THR A 204 6.90 12.40 -19.10
N ILE A 205 6.19 11.60 -18.29
CA ILE A 205 6.63 11.14 -16.97
C ILE A 205 6.58 9.63 -16.94
N THR A 206 7.63 9.03 -16.39
CA THR A 206 7.75 7.60 -16.18
C THR A 206 8.08 7.33 -14.70
N ILE A 207 7.38 6.39 -14.10
CA ILE A 207 7.67 5.86 -12.78
C ILE A 207 8.20 4.45 -12.97
N SER A 208 9.39 4.17 -12.41
CA SER A 208 10.04 2.88 -12.47
C SER A 208 10.37 2.38 -11.07
N ASN A 209 10.44 1.08 -10.92
CA ASN A 209 10.99 0.44 -9.72
C ASN A 209 12.48 0.76 -9.62
N GLY A 210 12.94 1.27 -8.47
CA GLY A 210 14.33 1.68 -8.27
C GLY A 210 15.31 0.51 -8.22
N GLU A 211 14.87 -0.67 -7.81
CA GLU A 211 15.70 -1.87 -7.69
C GLU A 211 15.80 -2.62 -9.02
N THR A 212 14.69 -2.83 -9.72
CA THR A 212 14.63 -3.63 -10.95
C THR A 212 14.72 -2.79 -12.22
N GLY A 213 14.45 -1.50 -12.17
CA GLY A 213 14.33 -0.61 -13.33
C GLY A 213 13.06 -0.84 -14.15
N GLU A 214 12.16 -1.72 -13.73
CA GLU A 214 10.92 -2.00 -14.44
C GLU A 214 9.99 -0.79 -14.46
N GLU A 215 9.44 -0.46 -15.64
CA GLU A 215 8.47 0.62 -15.79
C GLU A 215 7.14 0.22 -15.13
N ILE A 216 6.70 1.01 -14.16
CA ILE A 216 5.45 0.81 -13.42
C ILE A 216 4.30 1.56 -14.09
N LEU A 217 4.56 2.82 -14.45
CA LEU A 217 3.57 3.71 -15.04
C LEU A 217 4.27 4.74 -15.94
N LYS A 218 3.68 5.01 -17.11
CA LYS A 218 4.14 6.05 -18.01
C LYS A 218 2.97 6.81 -18.60
N LYS A 219 3.07 8.13 -18.61
CA LYS A 219 2.06 9.02 -19.20
C LYS A 219 2.70 10.16 -19.94
N SER A 220 2.03 10.56 -21.03
CA SER A 220 2.44 11.70 -21.86
C SER A 220 1.23 12.59 -22.15
N PHE A 221 1.42 13.89 -21.98
CA PHE A 221 0.48 14.91 -22.43
C PHE A 221 1.17 15.73 -23.51
N ASN A 222 0.55 15.79 -24.67
CA ASN A 222 1.14 16.47 -25.83
C ASN A 222 0.30 17.66 -26.25
N LYS A 223 0.95 18.67 -26.81
CA LYS A 223 0.32 19.88 -27.36
C LYS A 223 -0.57 20.63 -26.36
N VAL A 224 -0.14 20.68 -25.07
CA VAL A 224 -0.82 21.49 -24.07
C VAL A 224 -0.61 22.97 -24.42
N GLN A 225 -1.68 23.64 -24.83
CA GLN A 225 -1.59 25.01 -25.32
C GLN A 225 -1.58 26.03 -24.20
N GLY A 226 -0.56 26.88 -24.19
CA GLY A 226 -0.52 28.13 -23.46
C GLY A 226 -0.69 29.33 -24.43
N SER A 227 -1.32 30.39 -23.96
CA SER A 227 -1.57 31.60 -24.76
C SER A 227 -1.45 32.84 -23.90
N ASP A 228 -0.83 33.89 -24.43
CA ASP A 228 -0.65 35.15 -23.71
C ASP A 228 -0.59 36.32 -24.71
N PHE A 229 -0.90 37.54 -24.25
CA PHE A 229 -0.83 38.76 -25.06
C PHE A 229 0.52 39.49 -24.99
N GLN A 230 1.38 39.10 -24.00
CA GLN A 230 2.63 39.84 -23.75
C GLN A 230 3.80 39.27 -24.52
N SER A 231 3.99 37.92 -24.46
CA SER A 231 5.15 37.27 -25.07
C SER A 231 5.00 35.76 -25.19
N ASN A 232 5.85 35.13 -26.03
CA ASN A 232 6.00 33.68 -26.07
C ASN A 232 6.42 33.10 -24.70
N LYS A 233 7.23 33.83 -23.91
CA LYS A 233 7.66 33.39 -22.59
C LYS A 233 6.50 33.26 -21.63
N GLU A 234 5.59 34.23 -21.58
CA GLU A 234 4.41 34.14 -20.72
C GLU A 234 3.42 33.09 -21.24
N ALA A 235 3.24 32.97 -22.55
CA ALA A 235 2.46 31.87 -23.13
C ALA A 235 3.04 30.48 -22.77
N ALA A 236 4.38 30.35 -22.75
CA ALA A 236 5.04 29.12 -22.35
C ALA A 236 4.85 28.83 -20.84
N ASN A 237 4.93 29.85 -19.98
CA ASN A 237 4.61 29.69 -18.53
C ASN A 237 3.17 29.22 -18.34
N GLN A 238 2.21 29.73 -19.12
CA GLN A 238 0.81 29.26 -19.09
C GLN A 238 0.69 27.78 -19.53
N SER A 239 1.47 27.37 -20.55
CA SER A 239 1.51 25.97 -20.97
C SER A 239 2.08 25.05 -19.88
N LEU A 240 3.20 25.45 -19.23
CA LEU A 240 3.80 24.71 -18.11
C LEU A 240 2.83 24.57 -16.94
N LYS A 241 2.12 25.64 -16.57
CA LYS A 241 1.10 25.62 -15.52
C LYS A 241 -0.03 24.63 -15.85
N LYS A 242 -0.57 24.66 -17.06
CA LYS A 242 -1.61 23.71 -17.49
C LYS A 242 -1.11 22.26 -17.54
N MET A 243 0.16 22.02 -17.88
CA MET A 243 0.74 20.68 -17.78
C MET A 243 0.81 20.21 -16.32
N SER A 244 1.20 21.09 -15.39
CA SER A 244 1.19 20.80 -13.96
C SER A 244 -0.22 20.46 -13.47
N GLU A 245 -1.24 21.22 -13.87
CA GLU A 245 -2.65 20.94 -13.56
C GLU A 245 -3.09 19.57 -14.09
N LYS A 246 -2.77 19.22 -15.35
CA LYS A 246 -3.07 17.90 -15.93
C LYS A 246 -2.36 16.75 -15.22
N ILE A 247 -1.13 16.96 -14.77
CA ILE A 247 -0.42 15.97 -13.98
C ILE A 247 -1.14 15.73 -12.65
N THR A 248 -1.57 16.80 -11.99
CA THR A 248 -2.30 16.71 -10.71
C THR A 248 -3.65 16.04 -10.88
N GLU A 249 -4.39 16.34 -11.95
CA GLU A 249 -5.75 15.88 -12.15
C GLU A 249 -5.84 14.48 -12.80
N ASP A 250 -4.94 14.20 -13.76
CA ASP A 250 -5.06 13.03 -14.64
C ASP A 250 -4.00 11.94 -14.36
N PHE A 251 -2.81 12.30 -13.83
CA PHE A 251 -1.69 11.36 -13.65
C PHE A 251 -1.52 10.90 -12.19
N LEU A 252 -1.47 11.85 -11.25
CA LEU A 252 -1.21 11.52 -9.85
C LEU A 252 -2.31 10.64 -9.21
N PRO A 253 -3.62 10.82 -9.51
CA PRO A 253 -4.66 9.91 -9.02
C PRO A 253 -4.49 8.47 -9.50
N GLU A 254 -3.99 8.24 -10.73
CA GLU A 254 -3.74 6.88 -11.25
C GLU A 254 -2.71 6.13 -10.41
N ILE A 255 -1.77 6.84 -9.78
CA ILE A 255 -0.79 6.23 -8.87
C ILE A 255 -1.48 5.66 -7.64
N ILE A 256 -2.44 6.40 -7.07
CA ILE A 256 -3.21 5.94 -5.89
C ILE A 256 -4.05 4.71 -6.25
N GLU A 257 -4.71 4.74 -7.42
CA GLU A 257 -5.50 3.59 -7.90
C GLU A 257 -4.62 2.36 -8.14
N LEU A 258 -3.48 2.53 -8.82
CA LEU A 258 -2.53 1.46 -9.07
C LEU A 258 -1.97 0.84 -7.77
N ILE A 259 -1.87 1.66 -6.71
CA ILE A 259 -1.50 1.21 -5.38
C ILE A 259 -2.65 0.46 -4.70
N LYS A 260 -3.90 0.85 -4.93
CA LYS A 260 -5.09 0.21 -4.33
C LYS A 260 -5.52 -1.08 -5.04
N GLU A 261 -5.34 -1.19 -6.35
CA GLU A 261 -5.85 -2.32 -7.16
C GLU A 261 -4.94 -3.55 -7.18
N LYS A 262 -3.71 -3.48 -6.71
CA LYS A 262 -2.73 -4.56 -6.76
C LYS A 262 -2.25 -4.98 -5.38
#